data_d39f2c3427c65375df339a4763360424
#
_entry.id   d39f2c3427c65375df339a4763360424
#
_cell.length_a   1.000
_cell.length_b   1.000
_cell.length_c   1.000
_cell.angle_alpha   90.00
_cell.angle_beta   90.00
_cell.angle_gamma   90.00
#
_symmetry.space_group_name_H-M   'P 1'
#
loop_
_entity.id
_entity.type
_entity.pdbx_description
1 polymer ?
#
loop_
_entity_poly.entity_id
_entity_poly.type
_entity_poly.pdbx_seq_one_letter_code
_entity_poly.pdbx_strand_id
1 'polypeptide(L)'
;MRNSISMLTLLICAPIFLSAQISMKNVKAPETITVEGKVYDQVSGTPLNQAKVTVFDDLMIASLAQTETDADGSYSLTVPKVSRYQVLAEKPTYFDQDIVVTHLDGTLTADLGMGRKPGYVFDITIFDKAYEHDPINTLRDCKIEIYNNTTQQQELTIERLPKSAFNFSFAEGNHYTMLVRKPGYLNRRVEVYVNVNGCILCVDGMGIKEPDLVPIMTHGNEIGHFLGTVDLDSIQIGKRFQLNNIYYDFDKWAIRPEAANTLDKLSVFLKDNPGITVELGSHTDARGSDDYNLSLSDKRAKSAVDYLVTSQSIDFEKITSKGYGETQLVNRCDDGQSCAENEHQKNRRTEIKITGILDEDPLWRKSLKQIIEDKNLYKKIIDQEKRQKTQTNPSK
;
A
#
# COMPACT_ATOMS: atom_id res chain seq x y z
N MET A 1 -39.72 23.10 -70.69
CA MET A 1 -40.46 21.85 -70.85
C MET A 1 -40.73 21.35 -69.38
N ARG A 2 -42.01 21.21 -69.15
CA ARG A 2 -42.57 20.87 -67.81
C ARG A 2 -42.22 19.43 -67.44
N ASN A 3 -41.84 19.19 -66.18
CA ASN A 3 -41.96 17.87 -65.54
C ASN A 3 -42.56 18.02 -64.19
N SER A 4 -43.65 17.32 -64.01
CA SER A 4 -44.55 17.27 -62.87
C SER A 4 -43.89 16.50 -61.68
N ILE A 5 -44.00 17.03 -60.50
CA ILE A 5 -43.64 16.35 -59.26
C ILE A 5 -44.93 15.76 -58.66
N SER A 6 -44.95 14.44 -58.55
CA SER A 6 -46.02 13.65 -57.94
C SER A 6 -45.85 13.71 -56.41
N MET A 7 -46.87 14.15 -55.73
CA MET A 7 -46.97 14.28 -54.28
C MET A 7 -47.44 12.95 -53.69
N LEU A 8 -46.52 12.24 -52.98
CA LEU A 8 -46.84 11.01 -52.28
C LEU A 8 -47.26 11.35 -50.84
N THR A 9 -48.55 11.18 -50.57
CA THR A 9 -49.15 11.39 -49.26
C THR A 9 -48.75 10.27 -48.31
N LEU A 10 -47.93 10.55 -47.27
CA LEU A 10 -47.56 9.65 -46.21
C LEU A 10 -48.66 9.68 -45.14
N LEU A 11 -49.39 8.59 -44.99
CA LEU A 11 -50.37 8.40 -43.92
C LEU A 11 -49.58 8.14 -42.62
N ILE A 12 -49.58 9.11 -41.67
CA ILE A 12 -48.98 8.97 -40.38
C ILE A 12 -50.03 8.24 -39.48
N CYS A 13 -49.77 6.97 -39.18
CA CYS A 13 -50.49 6.21 -38.21
C CYS A 13 -50.00 6.63 -36.80
N ALA A 14 -50.74 7.45 -36.08
CA ALA A 14 -50.44 7.80 -34.70
C ALA A 14 -50.72 6.62 -33.78
N PRO A 15 -49.78 6.18 -32.97
CA PRO A 15 -50.09 5.19 -31.93
C PRO A 15 -50.93 5.86 -30.83
N ILE A 16 -52.09 5.31 -30.59
CA ILE A 16 -52.95 5.64 -29.47
C ILE A 16 -52.22 5.16 -28.18
N PHE A 17 -51.56 6.08 -27.49
CA PHE A 17 -51.10 5.82 -26.15
C PHE A 17 -52.29 5.81 -25.22
N LEU A 18 -52.77 4.60 -24.91
CA LEU A 18 -53.68 4.37 -23.81
C LEU A 18 -52.89 4.60 -22.50
N SER A 19 -52.92 5.82 -21.97
CA SER A 19 -52.37 6.14 -20.65
C SER A 19 -53.23 5.47 -19.58
N ALA A 20 -52.85 4.25 -19.19
CA ALA A 20 -53.33 3.66 -17.96
C ALA A 20 -52.79 4.53 -16.81
N GLN A 21 -53.56 5.48 -16.34
CA GLN A 21 -53.33 6.11 -15.04
C GLN A 21 -53.51 5.06 -13.97
N ILE A 22 -52.40 4.39 -13.59
CA ILE A 22 -52.35 3.64 -12.34
C ILE A 22 -52.41 4.70 -11.24
N SER A 23 -53.61 4.82 -10.66
CA SER A 23 -53.84 5.59 -9.43
C SER A 23 -52.91 4.97 -8.36
N MET A 24 -51.79 5.59 -8.10
CA MET A 24 -51.00 5.28 -6.92
C MET A 24 -51.84 5.66 -5.71
N LYS A 25 -52.58 4.69 -5.19
CA LYS A 25 -53.13 4.80 -3.82
C LYS A 25 -51.95 5.16 -2.94
N ASN A 26 -52.12 6.18 -2.08
CA ASN A 26 -51.18 6.60 -1.07
C ASN A 26 -50.57 5.39 -0.35
N VAL A 27 -49.42 4.93 -0.80
CA VAL A 27 -48.61 3.98 -0.04
C VAL A 27 -48.09 4.82 1.12
N LYS A 28 -48.64 4.61 2.32
CA LYS A 28 -48.11 5.20 3.55
C LYS A 28 -46.59 4.86 3.60
N ALA A 29 -45.75 5.87 3.73
CA ALA A 29 -44.32 5.62 3.87
C ALA A 29 -44.11 4.60 5.00
N PRO A 30 -43.23 3.62 4.83
CA PRO A 30 -42.98 2.64 5.89
C PRO A 30 -42.54 3.38 7.16
N GLU A 31 -43.09 2.96 8.30
CA GLU A 31 -42.66 3.50 9.59
C GLU A 31 -41.17 3.13 9.76
N THR A 32 -40.37 4.09 10.21
CA THR A 32 -38.95 3.90 10.44
C THR A 32 -38.64 4.07 11.93
N ILE A 33 -37.58 3.45 12.36
CA ILE A 33 -37.00 3.62 13.70
C ILE A 33 -35.52 3.98 13.59
N THR A 34 -34.96 4.50 14.68
CA THR A 34 -33.52 4.72 14.80
C THR A 34 -32.90 3.57 15.60
N VAL A 35 -31.86 2.96 15.03
CA VAL A 35 -30.96 2.01 15.73
C VAL A 35 -29.67 2.75 15.99
N GLU A 36 -29.28 2.85 17.25
CA GLU A 36 -28.05 3.52 17.65
C GLU A 36 -27.29 2.70 18.71
N GLY A 37 -26.02 3.00 18.91
CA GLY A 37 -25.20 2.32 19.91
C GLY A 37 -23.73 2.65 19.79
N LYS A 38 -22.91 1.88 20.50
CA LYS A 38 -21.46 1.99 20.47
C LYS A 38 -20.82 0.67 20.16
N VAL A 39 -19.73 0.72 19.40
CA VAL A 39 -18.82 -0.42 19.20
C VAL A 39 -17.54 -0.15 19.98
N TYR A 40 -17.12 -1.11 20.78
CA TYR A 40 -15.96 -0.96 21.67
C TYR A 40 -15.18 -2.26 21.77
N ASP A 41 -13.90 -2.15 22.12
CA ASP A 41 -13.07 -3.30 22.47
C ASP A 41 -13.60 -3.92 23.77
N GLN A 42 -13.97 -5.17 23.72
CA GLN A 42 -14.64 -5.89 24.82
C GLN A 42 -13.80 -5.94 26.10
N VAL A 43 -12.48 -5.85 25.99
CA VAL A 43 -11.55 -5.98 27.12
C VAL A 43 -11.16 -4.64 27.69
N SER A 44 -10.72 -3.71 26.83
CA SER A 44 -10.25 -2.39 27.26
C SER A 44 -11.36 -1.37 27.42
N GLY A 45 -12.56 -1.62 26.88
CA GLY A 45 -13.63 -0.65 26.78
C GLY A 45 -13.34 0.50 25.82
N THR A 46 -12.24 0.44 25.08
CA THR A 46 -11.84 1.51 24.14
C THR A 46 -12.83 1.58 22.97
N PRO A 47 -13.35 2.77 22.62
CA PRO A 47 -14.21 2.94 21.46
C PRO A 47 -13.51 2.53 20.17
N LEU A 48 -14.23 1.86 19.27
CA LEU A 48 -13.73 1.41 17.97
C LEU A 48 -14.33 2.31 16.88
N ASN A 49 -13.51 3.22 16.34
CA ASN A 49 -13.86 4.01 15.17
C ASN A 49 -13.79 3.19 13.88
N GLN A 50 -14.54 3.61 12.84
CA GLN A 50 -14.54 2.92 11.53
C GLN A 50 -14.85 1.41 11.63
N ALA A 51 -15.63 1.00 12.63
CA ALA A 51 -16.23 -0.31 12.64
C ALA A 51 -17.47 -0.27 11.74
N LYS A 52 -17.58 -1.17 10.80
CA LYS A 52 -18.73 -1.28 9.92
C LYS A 52 -19.88 -1.88 10.70
N VAL A 53 -21.02 -1.18 10.77
CA VAL A 53 -22.23 -1.66 11.42
C VAL A 53 -23.30 -1.83 10.37
N THR A 54 -23.86 -3.05 10.29
CA THR A 54 -24.94 -3.41 9.38
C THR A 54 -26.14 -3.90 10.16
N VAL A 55 -27.31 -3.35 9.86
CA VAL A 55 -28.58 -3.79 10.44
C VAL A 55 -29.33 -4.63 9.42
N PHE A 56 -29.74 -5.81 9.84
CA PHE A 56 -30.52 -6.76 9.06
C PHE A 56 -31.91 -6.94 9.67
N ASP A 57 -32.85 -7.49 8.87
CA ASP A 57 -34.07 -8.10 9.38
C ASP A 57 -33.72 -9.41 10.14
N ASP A 58 -34.71 -10.01 10.82
CA ASP A 58 -34.50 -11.19 11.66
C ASP A 58 -34.10 -12.47 10.89
N LEU A 59 -34.17 -12.46 9.58
CA LEU A 59 -33.76 -13.58 8.72
C LEU A 59 -32.39 -13.38 8.09
N MET A 60 -31.72 -12.23 8.30
CA MET A 60 -30.44 -11.86 7.67
C MET A 60 -30.43 -11.95 6.13
N ILE A 61 -31.60 -11.89 5.48
CA ILE A 61 -31.70 -12.05 4.03
C ILE A 61 -31.27 -10.77 3.30
N ALA A 62 -31.59 -9.63 3.88
CA ALA A 62 -31.26 -8.33 3.30
C ALA A 62 -30.78 -7.36 4.38
N SER A 63 -29.72 -6.62 4.06
CA SER A 63 -29.31 -5.48 4.89
C SER A 63 -30.32 -4.35 4.75
N LEU A 64 -30.82 -3.85 5.87
CA LEU A 64 -31.73 -2.71 5.93
C LEU A 64 -30.98 -1.39 5.82
N ALA A 65 -29.83 -1.26 6.49
CA ALA A 65 -28.93 -0.12 6.42
C ALA A 65 -27.54 -0.50 6.92
N GLN A 66 -26.55 0.32 6.57
CA GLN A 66 -25.18 0.19 7.06
C GLN A 66 -24.54 1.56 7.29
N THR A 67 -23.59 1.63 8.22
CA THR A 67 -22.76 2.81 8.51
C THR A 67 -21.40 2.40 9.09
N GLU A 68 -20.52 3.37 9.31
CA GLU A 68 -19.31 3.19 10.09
C GLU A 68 -19.40 3.98 11.40
N THR A 69 -18.74 3.50 12.45
CA THR A 69 -18.68 4.21 13.73
C THR A 69 -17.79 5.44 13.64
N ASP A 70 -18.11 6.47 14.40
CA ASP A 70 -17.31 7.68 14.56
C ASP A 70 -16.10 7.50 15.49
N ALA A 71 -15.40 8.59 15.82
CA ALA A 71 -14.21 8.59 16.68
C ALA A 71 -14.51 8.11 18.12
N ASP A 72 -15.74 8.24 18.57
CA ASP A 72 -16.19 7.80 19.89
C ASP A 72 -16.84 6.41 19.86
N GLY A 73 -16.67 5.69 18.73
CA GLY A 73 -17.25 4.37 18.50
C GLY A 73 -18.77 4.38 18.34
N SER A 74 -19.41 5.55 18.24
CA SER A 74 -20.86 5.68 18.16
C SER A 74 -21.37 5.52 16.74
N TYR A 75 -22.59 4.99 16.61
CA TYR A 75 -23.28 4.89 15.33
C TYR A 75 -24.78 5.16 15.49
N SER A 76 -25.43 5.58 14.41
CA SER A 76 -26.89 5.78 14.35
C SER A 76 -27.36 5.52 12.93
N LEU A 77 -28.43 4.71 12.80
CA LEU A 77 -29.03 4.27 11.54
C LEU A 77 -30.55 4.38 11.60
N THR A 78 -31.15 4.90 10.53
CA THR A 78 -32.59 4.87 10.36
C THR A 78 -32.97 3.70 9.47
N VAL A 79 -33.82 2.80 9.98
CA VAL A 79 -34.24 1.57 9.30
C VAL A 79 -35.76 1.42 9.25
N PRO A 80 -36.34 0.67 8.30
CA PRO A 80 -37.74 0.29 8.31
C PRO A 80 -38.11 -0.43 9.61
N LYS A 81 -39.32 -0.18 10.14
CA LYS A 81 -39.79 -0.83 11.36
C LYS A 81 -40.13 -2.29 11.10
N VAL A 82 -39.42 -3.19 11.78
CA VAL A 82 -39.66 -4.64 11.79
C VAL A 82 -39.71 -5.15 13.25
N SER A 83 -40.13 -6.39 13.47
CA SER A 83 -40.29 -6.93 14.81
C SER A 83 -38.98 -7.24 15.53
N ARG A 84 -37.96 -7.60 14.75
CA ARG A 84 -36.62 -7.96 15.26
C ARG A 84 -35.57 -7.49 14.30
N TYR A 85 -34.43 -7.10 14.83
CA TYR A 85 -33.24 -6.69 14.08
C TYR A 85 -32.06 -7.51 14.51
N GLN A 86 -31.18 -7.81 13.57
CA GLN A 86 -29.83 -8.28 13.87
C GLN A 86 -28.87 -7.16 13.51
N VAL A 87 -28.08 -6.73 14.49
CA VAL A 87 -27.07 -5.70 14.31
C VAL A 87 -25.71 -6.36 14.33
N LEU A 88 -24.97 -6.30 13.23
CA LEU A 88 -23.66 -6.90 13.05
C LEU A 88 -22.61 -5.79 13.02
N ALA A 89 -21.57 -5.92 13.84
CA ALA A 89 -20.35 -5.10 13.77
C ALA A 89 -19.21 -5.92 13.19
N GLU A 90 -18.53 -5.38 12.19
CA GLU A 90 -17.36 -5.94 11.53
C GLU A 90 -16.21 -4.95 11.65
N LYS A 91 -15.03 -5.41 12.08
CA LYS A 91 -13.81 -4.59 12.08
C LYS A 91 -12.60 -5.47 11.83
N PRO A 92 -11.70 -5.10 10.91
CA PRO A 92 -10.42 -5.77 10.77
C PRO A 92 -9.73 -5.95 12.11
N THR A 93 -9.05 -7.09 12.33
CA THR A 93 -8.36 -7.47 13.59
C THR A 93 -9.26 -7.80 14.78
N TYR A 94 -10.58 -7.75 14.62
CA TYR A 94 -11.57 -8.18 15.61
C TYR A 94 -12.41 -9.33 15.07
N PHE A 95 -12.95 -10.16 15.95
CA PHE A 95 -14.00 -11.11 15.60
C PHE A 95 -15.29 -10.34 15.37
N ASP A 96 -16.03 -10.73 14.34
CA ASP A 96 -17.34 -10.17 14.06
C ASP A 96 -18.26 -10.40 15.26
N GLN A 97 -19.04 -9.39 15.62
CA GLN A 97 -19.95 -9.44 16.76
C GLN A 97 -21.34 -9.03 16.30
N ASP A 98 -22.33 -9.84 16.65
CA ASP A 98 -23.73 -9.52 16.39
C ASP A 98 -24.57 -9.54 17.66
N ILE A 99 -25.70 -8.84 17.61
CA ILE A 99 -26.72 -8.84 18.64
C ILE A 99 -28.12 -8.82 17.99
N VAL A 100 -29.01 -9.60 18.54
CA VAL A 100 -30.42 -9.61 18.14
C VAL A 100 -31.20 -8.73 19.10
N VAL A 101 -31.88 -7.73 18.57
CA VAL A 101 -32.70 -6.79 19.35
C VAL A 101 -34.15 -6.78 18.87
N THR A 102 -35.07 -6.74 19.80
CA THR A 102 -36.52 -6.71 19.54
C THR A 102 -37.02 -5.29 19.69
N HIS A 103 -37.82 -4.86 18.72
CA HIS A 103 -38.43 -3.52 18.77
C HIS A 103 -39.52 -3.49 19.84
N LEU A 104 -39.41 -2.53 20.76
CA LEU A 104 -40.46 -2.27 21.74
C LEU A 104 -41.19 -0.97 21.39
N ASP A 105 -40.61 0.16 21.26
CA ASP A 105 -41.09 1.44 20.73
C ASP A 105 -40.00 2.52 20.93
N GLY A 106 -39.80 3.42 19.96
CA GLY A 106 -38.83 4.51 20.03
C GLY A 106 -37.49 4.19 19.42
N THR A 107 -36.39 4.70 20.01
CA THR A 107 -35.02 4.45 19.59
C THR A 107 -34.56 3.12 20.19
N LEU A 108 -33.90 2.32 19.37
CA LEU A 108 -33.34 1.03 19.74
C LEU A 108 -31.82 1.17 19.97
N THR A 109 -31.36 0.82 21.16
CA THR A 109 -29.93 0.88 21.49
C THR A 109 -29.30 -0.51 21.39
N ALA A 110 -28.17 -0.62 20.67
CA ALA A 110 -27.42 -1.87 20.49
C ALA A 110 -25.92 -1.60 20.62
N ASP A 111 -25.37 -1.85 21.79
CA ASP A 111 -23.95 -1.73 22.06
C ASP A 111 -23.26 -3.07 21.77
N LEU A 112 -22.11 -3.04 21.04
CA LEU A 112 -21.39 -4.23 20.64
C LEU A 112 -19.95 -4.19 21.14
N GLY A 113 -19.60 -5.13 22.02
CA GLY A 113 -18.24 -5.35 22.48
C GLY A 113 -17.55 -6.40 21.61
N MET A 114 -16.53 -6.01 20.84
CA MET A 114 -15.81 -6.89 19.93
C MET A 114 -14.56 -7.47 20.58
N GLY A 115 -14.35 -8.79 20.44
CA GLY A 115 -13.12 -9.48 20.85
C GLY A 115 -12.01 -9.34 19.82
N ARG A 116 -10.78 -9.06 20.24
CA ARG A 116 -9.63 -9.01 19.33
C ARG A 116 -9.25 -10.40 18.83
N LYS A 117 -8.87 -10.48 17.55
CA LYS A 117 -8.21 -11.67 17.01
C LYS A 117 -6.79 -11.78 17.57
N PRO A 118 -6.23 -12.99 17.76
CA PRO A 118 -4.85 -13.17 18.15
C PRO A 118 -3.89 -12.42 17.22
N GLY A 119 -2.81 -11.87 17.77
CA GLY A 119 -1.84 -11.12 17.00
C GLY A 119 -0.97 -10.20 17.85
N TYR A 120 -0.50 -9.11 17.23
CA TYR A 120 0.39 -8.16 17.89
C TYR A 120 -0.11 -6.73 17.70
N VAL A 121 -0.16 -5.97 18.80
CA VAL A 121 -0.47 -4.54 18.77
C VAL A 121 0.83 -3.75 18.68
N PHE A 122 0.89 -2.79 17.76
CA PHE A 122 2.01 -1.87 17.62
C PHE A 122 1.55 -0.44 17.92
N ASP A 123 2.27 0.25 18.79
CA ASP A 123 2.26 1.71 18.90
C ASP A 123 3.36 2.25 18.02
N ILE A 124 2.98 2.84 16.89
CA ILE A 124 3.88 3.24 15.81
C ILE A 124 4.07 4.75 15.84
N THR A 125 5.33 5.19 16.02
CA THR A 125 5.69 6.60 15.96
C THR A 125 6.46 6.91 14.67
N ILE A 126 6.14 8.03 14.02
CA ILE A 126 6.77 8.45 12.77
C ILE A 126 7.79 9.54 13.07
N PHE A 127 9.04 9.33 12.64
CA PHE A 127 10.16 10.22 12.85
C PHE A 127 10.70 10.78 11.54
N ASP A 128 11.30 11.97 11.64
CA ASP A 128 12.23 12.44 10.63
C ASP A 128 13.59 11.76 10.86
N LYS A 129 14.06 11.00 9.89
CA LYS A 129 15.30 10.22 9.97
C LYS A 129 16.54 11.09 10.24
N ALA A 130 16.50 12.36 9.87
CA ALA A 130 17.63 13.27 10.08
C ALA A 130 17.94 13.53 11.56
N TYR A 131 17.02 13.20 12.48
CA TYR A 131 17.11 13.57 13.90
C TYR A 131 17.18 12.35 14.84
N GLU A 132 17.56 11.18 14.36
CA GLU A 132 17.87 9.98 15.16
C GLU A 132 16.87 9.67 16.29
N HIS A 133 15.57 9.68 15.97
CA HIS A 133 14.46 9.41 16.92
C HIS A 133 14.33 10.43 18.08
N ASP A 134 14.76 11.66 17.88
CA ASP A 134 14.47 12.73 18.85
C ASP A 134 12.93 12.91 18.97
N PRO A 135 12.36 12.78 20.18
CA PRO A 135 10.92 12.94 20.39
C PRO A 135 10.33 14.28 19.96
N ILE A 136 11.16 15.33 19.88
CA ILE A 136 10.74 16.67 19.41
C ILE A 136 10.54 16.67 17.89
N ASN A 137 11.27 15.84 17.17
CA ASN A 137 11.30 15.80 15.69
C ASN A 137 10.44 14.67 15.11
N THR A 138 9.28 14.44 15.71
CA THR A 138 8.27 13.51 15.19
C THR A 138 7.45 14.16 14.09
N LEU A 139 7.01 13.35 13.11
CA LEU A 139 6.27 13.82 11.94
C LEU A 139 4.77 13.66 12.12
N ARG A 140 4.04 14.76 11.89
CA ARG A 140 2.57 14.83 11.87
C ARG A 140 2.07 14.96 10.44
N ASP A 141 0.76 14.91 10.27
CA ASP A 141 0.07 15.08 8.98
C ASP A 141 0.53 14.06 7.92
N CYS A 142 0.87 12.86 8.36
CA CYS A 142 1.19 11.75 7.48
C CYS A 142 -0.09 11.06 6.99
N LYS A 143 -0.10 10.59 5.75
CA LYS A 143 -1.08 9.64 5.24
C LYS A 143 -0.59 8.23 5.53
N ILE A 144 -1.46 7.39 6.09
CA ILE A 144 -1.16 6.01 6.45
C ILE A 144 -2.19 5.10 5.83
N GLU A 145 -1.75 4.07 5.18
CA GLU A 145 -2.59 3.02 4.62
C GLU A 145 -2.04 1.67 5.01
N ILE A 146 -2.91 0.77 5.48
CA ILE A 146 -2.55 -0.62 5.80
C ILE A 146 -3.45 -1.54 5.00
N TYR A 147 -2.83 -2.43 4.23
CA TYR A 147 -3.49 -3.42 3.41
C TYR A 147 -3.11 -4.82 3.87
N ASN A 148 -4.10 -5.68 4.05
CA ASN A 148 -3.91 -7.08 4.38
C ASN A 148 -3.80 -7.88 3.07
N ASN A 149 -2.59 -8.37 2.77
CA ASN A 149 -2.31 -9.13 1.55
C ASN A 149 -2.93 -10.54 1.58
N THR A 150 -3.20 -11.09 2.77
CA THR A 150 -3.82 -12.41 2.92
C THR A 150 -5.30 -12.37 2.60
N THR A 151 -6.02 -11.41 3.16
CA THR A 151 -7.47 -11.24 2.93
C THR A 151 -7.79 -10.37 1.72
N GLN A 152 -6.76 -9.69 1.16
CA GLN A 152 -6.89 -8.72 0.06
C GLN A 152 -7.81 -7.53 0.39
N GLN A 153 -7.74 -7.06 1.65
CA GLN A 153 -8.57 -5.96 2.14
C GLN A 153 -7.72 -4.77 2.61
N GLN A 154 -8.24 -3.57 2.36
CA GLN A 154 -7.75 -2.35 2.98
C GLN A 154 -8.28 -2.30 4.42
N GLU A 155 -7.38 -2.34 5.42
CA GLU A 155 -7.79 -2.39 6.83
C GLU A 155 -7.74 -1.04 7.53
N LEU A 156 -6.85 -0.15 7.08
CA LEU A 156 -6.73 1.19 7.64
C LEU A 156 -6.40 2.20 6.56
N THR A 157 -7.08 3.34 6.58
CA THR A 157 -6.70 4.54 5.84
C THR A 157 -6.84 5.74 6.76
N ILE A 158 -5.72 6.41 7.02
CA ILE A 158 -5.68 7.70 7.70
C ILE A 158 -5.17 8.71 6.68
N GLU A 159 -6.06 9.54 6.14
CA GLU A 159 -5.68 10.54 5.13
C GLU A 159 -4.75 11.62 5.68
N ARG A 160 -4.91 11.97 6.95
CA ARG A 160 -4.08 12.93 7.64
C ARG A 160 -4.02 12.61 9.13
N LEU A 161 -2.90 12.07 9.59
CA LEU A 161 -2.66 11.77 11.01
C LEU A 161 -2.31 13.06 11.76
N PRO A 162 -3.18 13.60 12.64
CA PRO A 162 -2.93 14.87 13.31
C PRO A 162 -1.85 14.77 14.40
N LYS A 163 -1.54 13.54 14.82
CA LYS A 163 -0.47 13.19 15.78
C LYS A 163 0.70 12.59 15.05
N SER A 164 1.79 12.33 15.74
CA SER A 164 2.95 11.62 15.21
C SER A 164 2.93 10.13 15.46
N ALA A 165 1.94 9.62 16.17
CA ALA A 165 1.81 8.20 16.52
C ALA A 165 0.39 7.70 16.35
N PHE A 166 0.26 6.41 16.05
CA PHE A 166 -1.00 5.68 15.98
C PHE A 166 -0.76 4.23 16.42
N ASN A 167 -1.82 3.52 16.73
CA ASN A 167 -1.74 2.09 17.01
C ASN A 167 -2.45 1.26 15.93
N PHE A 168 -1.97 0.03 15.74
CA PHE A 168 -2.60 -0.94 14.88
C PHE A 168 -2.34 -2.36 15.38
N SER A 169 -3.34 -3.23 15.24
CA SER A 169 -3.24 -4.64 15.62
C SER A 169 -3.07 -5.51 14.38
N PHE A 170 -1.91 -6.13 14.25
CA PHE A 170 -1.62 -7.08 13.17
C PHE A 170 -2.05 -8.49 13.62
N ALA A 171 -3.11 -9.03 13.01
CA ALA A 171 -3.67 -10.33 13.37
C ALA A 171 -2.80 -11.50 12.89
N GLU A 172 -2.80 -12.59 13.67
CA GLU A 172 -2.10 -13.83 13.35
C GLU A 172 -2.54 -14.43 12.00
N GLY A 173 -1.62 -15.12 11.32
CA GLY A 173 -1.86 -15.74 10.02
C GLY A 173 -1.88 -14.78 8.84
N ASN A 174 -1.55 -13.51 9.03
CA ASN A 174 -1.67 -12.48 7.99
C ASN A 174 -0.34 -11.82 7.63
N HIS A 175 -0.27 -11.41 6.36
CA HIS A 175 0.77 -10.55 5.81
C HIS A 175 0.17 -9.18 5.48
N TYR A 176 0.78 -8.14 6.00
CA TYR A 176 0.35 -6.76 5.82
C TYR A 176 1.41 -5.93 5.11
N THR A 177 0.94 -5.02 4.25
CA THR A 177 1.73 -3.90 3.73
C THR A 177 1.19 -2.61 4.34
N MET A 178 2.04 -1.85 5.01
CA MET A 178 1.75 -0.48 5.43
C MET A 178 2.55 0.49 4.58
N LEU A 179 1.91 1.56 4.12
CA LEU A 179 2.55 2.65 3.40
C LEU A 179 2.34 3.96 4.14
N VAL A 180 3.45 4.57 4.55
CA VAL A 180 3.48 5.87 5.24
C VAL A 180 3.98 6.93 4.26
N ARG A 181 3.20 8.00 4.09
CA ARG A 181 3.47 9.07 3.13
C ARG A 181 3.38 10.44 3.78
N LYS A 182 4.29 11.33 3.39
CA LYS A 182 4.27 12.74 3.79
C LYS A 182 4.85 13.62 2.68
N PRO A 183 4.21 14.75 2.32
CA PRO A 183 4.78 15.69 1.35
C PRO A 183 6.20 16.10 1.72
N GLY A 184 7.11 16.10 0.75
CA GLY A 184 8.53 16.44 0.95
C GLY A 184 9.40 15.30 1.50
N TYR A 185 8.83 14.11 1.71
CA TYR A 185 9.53 12.91 2.19
C TYR A 185 9.39 11.75 1.22
N LEU A 186 10.39 10.86 1.24
CA LEU A 186 10.29 9.58 0.57
C LEU A 186 9.25 8.71 1.28
N ASN A 187 8.36 8.11 0.50
CA ASN A 187 7.33 7.20 1.00
C ASN A 187 7.98 5.96 1.60
N ARG A 188 7.50 5.51 2.75
CA ARG A 188 8.03 4.35 3.46
C ARG A 188 7.05 3.20 3.42
N ARG A 189 7.49 2.09 2.83
CA ARG A 189 6.80 0.80 2.88
C ARG A 189 7.29 0.00 4.08
N VAL A 190 6.34 -0.63 4.77
CA VAL A 190 6.58 -1.57 5.86
C VAL A 190 5.84 -2.86 5.54
N GLU A 191 6.52 -4.00 5.65
CA GLU A 191 5.92 -5.33 5.50
C GLU A 191 5.90 -6.03 6.86
N VAL A 192 4.75 -6.57 7.26
CA VAL A 192 4.57 -7.26 8.54
C VAL A 192 3.97 -8.65 8.28
N TYR A 193 4.67 -9.69 8.70
CA TYR A 193 4.24 -11.08 8.62
C TYR A 193 4.01 -11.60 10.04
N VAL A 194 2.80 -12.09 10.33
CA VAL A 194 2.42 -12.62 11.64
C VAL A 194 2.07 -14.09 11.50
N ASN A 195 2.90 -14.97 12.06
CA ASN A 195 2.77 -16.43 11.96
C ASN A 195 2.63 -16.96 10.52
N VAL A 196 3.40 -16.38 9.59
CA VAL A 196 3.38 -16.76 8.17
C VAL A 196 4.77 -17.14 7.71
N ASN A 197 4.87 -18.11 6.82
CA ASN A 197 6.13 -18.55 6.19
C ASN A 197 7.24 -18.93 7.18
N GLY A 198 6.88 -19.50 8.35
CA GLY A 198 7.82 -19.92 9.38
C GLY A 198 8.37 -18.77 10.23
N CYS A 199 7.88 -17.56 10.04
CA CYS A 199 8.18 -16.41 10.87
C CYS A 199 7.03 -16.14 11.84
N ILE A 200 7.31 -16.11 13.15
CA ILE A 200 6.30 -15.78 14.18
C ILE A 200 5.91 -14.30 14.05
N LEU A 201 6.90 -13.42 13.94
CA LEU A 201 6.72 -12.01 13.66
C LEU A 201 7.94 -11.49 12.90
N CYS A 202 7.77 -11.22 11.60
CA CYS A 202 8.78 -10.59 10.77
C CYS A 202 8.30 -9.21 10.33
N VAL A 203 9.15 -8.22 10.54
CA VAL A 203 8.87 -6.83 10.15
C VAL A 203 10.04 -6.30 9.34
N ASP A 204 9.75 -5.78 8.17
CA ASP A 204 10.71 -5.08 7.31
C ASP A 204 10.25 -3.63 7.10
N GLY A 205 11.17 -2.70 7.16
CA GLY A 205 10.89 -1.27 6.91
C GLY A 205 10.50 -0.45 8.14
N MET A 206 10.33 -1.06 9.30
CA MET A 206 10.03 -0.40 10.58
C MET A 206 11.04 -0.85 11.64
N GLY A 207 11.55 0.08 12.45
CA GLY A 207 12.31 -0.24 13.65
C GLY A 207 11.37 -0.78 14.74
N ILE A 208 11.78 -1.87 15.40
CA ILE A 208 11.10 -2.39 16.58
C ILE A 208 12.02 -2.14 17.76
N LYS A 209 11.54 -1.43 18.77
CA LYS A 209 12.14 -1.47 20.11
C LYS A 209 11.48 -2.62 20.82
N GLU A 210 12.29 -3.54 21.35
CA GLU A 210 11.76 -4.56 22.26
C GLU A 210 10.99 -3.87 23.35
N PRO A 211 9.71 -4.17 23.52
CA PRO A 211 8.94 -3.57 24.59
C PRO A 211 9.32 -4.24 25.90
N ASP A 212 9.04 -3.59 26.98
CA ASP A 212 8.60 -4.32 28.16
C ASP A 212 7.35 -5.09 27.71
N LEU A 213 7.52 -6.38 27.39
CA LEU A 213 6.43 -7.27 27.01
C LEU A 213 5.42 -7.28 28.15
N VAL A 214 4.40 -6.44 28.07
CA VAL A 214 3.23 -6.58 28.91
C VAL A 214 2.25 -7.47 28.12
N PRO A 215 2.20 -8.78 28.42
CA PRO A 215 1.19 -9.63 27.83
C PRO A 215 -0.17 -9.12 28.28
N ILE A 216 -0.94 -8.58 27.36
CA ILE A 216 -2.35 -8.30 27.61
C ILE A 216 -3.05 -9.65 27.57
N MET A 217 -3.19 -10.27 28.74
CA MET A 217 -3.92 -11.52 28.92
C MET A 217 -5.41 -11.26 28.72
N THR A 218 -5.97 -11.70 27.60
CA THR A 218 -7.40 -11.67 27.39
C THR A 218 -7.92 -13.06 27.08
N HIS A 219 -8.56 -13.69 28.06
CA HIS A 219 -9.28 -14.95 27.88
C HIS A 219 -8.47 -16.08 27.22
N GLY A 220 -7.19 -16.20 27.56
CA GLY A 220 -6.30 -17.27 27.07
C GLY A 220 -5.60 -16.97 25.74
N ASN A 221 -5.81 -15.81 25.16
CA ASN A 221 -5.06 -15.34 23.99
C ASN A 221 -4.05 -14.28 24.44
N GLU A 222 -2.76 -14.59 24.34
CA GLU A 222 -1.70 -13.61 24.56
C GLU A 222 -1.60 -12.70 23.36
N ILE A 223 -1.74 -11.38 23.57
CA ILE A 223 -1.51 -10.36 22.53
C ILE A 223 -0.19 -9.67 22.89
N GLY A 224 0.82 -9.81 22.00
CA GLY A 224 2.07 -9.05 22.14
C GLY A 224 1.83 -7.57 21.87
N HIS A 225 2.50 -6.69 22.65
CA HIS A 225 2.48 -5.25 22.45
C HIS A 225 3.88 -4.74 22.14
N PHE A 226 4.05 -3.98 21.06
CA PHE A 226 5.33 -3.50 20.56
C PHE A 226 5.34 -2.00 20.31
N LEU A 227 6.51 -1.38 20.49
CA LEU A 227 6.77 -0.02 20.04
C LEU A 227 7.44 -0.06 18.67
N GLY A 228 6.80 0.51 17.66
CA GLY A 228 7.31 0.61 16.30
C GLY A 228 7.79 2.03 15.98
N THR A 229 8.86 2.15 15.20
CA THR A 229 9.35 3.43 14.68
C THR A 229 9.44 3.40 13.17
N VAL A 230 8.83 4.37 12.51
CA VAL A 230 8.91 4.54 11.05
C VAL A 230 9.66 5.84 10.74
N ASP A 231 10.81 5.68 10.10
CA ASP A 231 11.67 6.81 9.73
C ASP A 231 11.39 7.23 8.30
N LEU A 232 11.02 8.48 8.10
CA LEU A 232 10.90 9.08 6.78
C LEU A 232 12.13 9.93 6.45
N ASP A 233 12.67 9.71 5.26
CA ASP A 233 13.77 10.49 4.69
C ASP A 233 13.21 11.69 3.91
N SER A 234 13.67 12.91 4.22
CA SER A 234 13.35 14.08 3.41
C SER A 234 13.92 13.95 1.99
N ILE A 235 13.13 14.34 0.98
CA ILE A 235 13.57 14.33 -0.41
C ILE A 235 14.57 15.47 -0.61
N GLN A 236 15.79 15.14 -1.03
CA GLN A 236 16.85 16.10 -1.33
C GLN A 236 17.45 15.78 -2.69
N ILE A 237 17.43 16.75 -3.61
CA ILE A 237 18.11 16.62 -4.90
C ILE A 237 19.62 16.46 -4.66
N GLY A 238 20.23 15.50 -5.34
CA GLY A 238 21.64 15.15 -5.16
C GLY A 238 21.90 14.09 -4.09
N LYS A 239 20.91 13.73 -3.25
CA LYS A 239 21.03 12.64 -2.27
C LYS A 239 21.30 11.32 -2.98
N ARG A 240 22.28 10.57 -2.46
CA ARG A 240 22.73 9.30 -3.02
C ARG A 240 22.47 8.16 -2.05
N PHE A 241 22.12 6.99 -2.60
CA PHE A 241 21.96 5.76 -1.87
C PHE A 241 22.79 4.69 -2.58
N GLN A 242 23.70 4.04 -1.86
CA GLN A 242 24.46 2.92 -2.41
C GLN A 242 23.58 1.69 -2.52
N LEU A 243 23.65 1.02 -3.66
CA LEU A 243 22.99 -0.26 -3.90
C LEU A 243 24.00 -1.38 -3.61
N ASN A 244 23.70 -2.17 -2.57
CA ASN A 244 24.54 -3.30 -2.21
C ASN A 244 24.27 -4.49 -3.15
N ASN A 245 25.30 -5.38 -3.33
CA ASN A 245 25.17 -6.64 -4.08
C ASN A 245 24.89 -6.50 -5.59
N ILE A 246 25.18 -5.34 -6.20
CA ILE A 246 25.16 -5.22 -7.66
C ILE A 246 26.58 -5.55 -8.16
N TYR A 247 26.82 -6.84 -8.40
CA TYR A 247 28.08 -7.35 -8.90
C TYR A 247 27.93 -7.80 -10.35
N TYR A 248 29.02 -7.66 -11.11
CA TYR A 248 29.15 -8.12 -12.48
C TYR A 248 30.32 -9.08 -12.59
N ASP A 249 30.27 -9.98 -13.54
CA ASP A 249 31.42 -10.77 -13.88
C ASP A 249 32.57 -9.90 -14.42
N PHE A 250 33.77 -10.42 -14.40
CA PHE A 250 34.92 -9.71 -14.94
C PHE A 250 34.67 -9.37 -16.42
N ASP A 251 34.89 -8.12 -16.76
CA ASP A 251 34.66 -7.53 -18.11
C ASP A 251 33.25 -7.77 -18.66
N LYS A 252 32.23 -7.89 -17.78
CA LYS A 252 30.85 -8.06 -18.18
C LYS A 252 29.95 -7.02 -17.55
N TRP A 253 28.77 -6.83 -18.17
CA TRP A 253 27.71 -5.94 -17.74
C TRP A 253 26.33 -6.61 -17.66
N ALA A 254 26.25 -7.93 -17.94
CA ALA A 254 25.00 -8.68 -17.77
C ALA A 254 24.60 -8.74 -16.30
N ILE A 255 23.29 -8.54 -16.04
CA ILE A 255 22.73 -8.57 -14.68
C ILE A 255 22.76 -10.00 -14.15
N ARG A 256 23.46 -10.22 -13.04
CA ARG A 256 23.50 -11.49 -12.31
C ARG A 256 22.25 -11.69 -11.47
N PRO A 257 21.87 -12.92 -11.11
CA PRO A 257 20.67 -13.18 -10.28
C PRO A 257 20.66 -12.41 -8.95
N GLU A 258 21.83 -12.27 -8.29
CA GLU A 258 21.93 -11.52 -7.04
C GLU A 258 21.70 -10.01 -7.25
N ALA A 259 22.22 -9.46 -8.35
CA ALA A 259 21.99 -8.10 -8.76
C ALA A 259 20.52 -7.86 -9.12
N ALA A 260 19.86 -8.82 -9.79
CA ALA A 260 18.44 -8.76 -10.11
C ALA A 260 17.58 -8.59 -8.85
N ASN A 261 17.84 -9.33 -7.77
CA ASN A 261 17.13 -9.20 -6.50
C ASN A 261 17.24 -7.78 -5.90
N THR A 262 18.42 -7.16 -6.01
CA THR A 262 18.61 -5.77 -5.54
C THR A 262 17.86 -4.77 -6.43
N LEU A 263 17.89 -4.96 -7.74
CA LEU A 263 17.15 -4.12 -8.70
C LEU A 263 15.63 -4.30 -8.54
N ASP A 264 15.15 -5.50 -8.20
CA ASP A 264 13.73 -5.74 -7.89
C ASP A 264 13.28 -4.94 -6.66
N LYS A 265 14.09 -4.92 -5.59
CA LYS A 265 13.83 -4.06 -4.41
C LYS A 265 13.85 -2.58 -4.77
N LEU A 266 14.82 -2.16 -5.60
CA LEU A 266 14.86 -0.79 -6.10
C LEU A 266 13.61 -0.44 -6.92
N SER A 267 13.12 -1.37 -7.72
CA SER A 267 11.88 -1.16 -8.49
C SER A 267 10.67 -0.90 -7.60
N VAL A 268 10.55 -1.60 -6.47
CA VAL A 268 9.50 -1.37 -5.47
C VAL A 268 9.63 0.04 -4.88
N PHE A 269 10.85 0.42 -4.47
CA PHE A 269 11.12 1.76 -3.96
C PHE A 269 10.75 2.86 -4.97
N LEU A 270 11.11 2.71 -6.25
CA LEU A 270 10.78 3.68 -7.29
C LEU A 270 9.27 3.75 -7.58
N LYS A 271 8.57 2.61 -7.50
CA LYS A 271 7.11 2.56 -7.64
C LYS A 271 6.39 3.18 -6.45
N ASP A 272 6.94 3.04 -5.25
CA ASP A 272 6.40 3.70 -4.06
C ASP A 272 6.70 5.20 -4.04
N ASN A 273 7.69 5.68 -4.82
CA ASN A 273 8.13 7.07 -4.90
C ASN A 273 8.06 7.63 -6.34
N PRO A 274 6.89 7.66 -6.98
CA PRO A 274 6.77 8.09 -8.37
C PRO A 274 6.97 9.60 -8.57
N GLY A 275 6.99 10.39 -7.50
CA GLY A 275 7.24 11.83 -7.51
C GLY A 275 8.71 12.21 -7.64
N ILE A 276 9.65 11.26 -7.77
CA ILE A 276 11.07 11.55 -7.95
C ILE A 276 11.60 11.06 -9.29
N THR A 277 12.64 11.75 -9.79
CA THR A 277 13.49 11.22 -10.85
C THR A 277 14.86 10.86 -10.30
N VAL A 278 15.49 9.84 -10.86
CA VAL A 278 16.75 9.31 -10.36
C VAL A 278 17.76 9.04 -11.46
N GLU A 279 19.06 9.12 -11.11
CA GLU A 279 20.18 8.64 -11.91
C GLU A 279 20.75 7.38 -11.26
N LEU A 280 20.91 6.32 -12.02
CA LEU A 280 21.64 5.13 -11.61
C LEU A 280 23.08 5.27 -12.08
N GLY A 281 24.00 5.43 -11.13
CA GLY A 281 25.42 5.63 -11.35
C GLY A 281 26.22 4.38 -11.06
N SER A 282 27.12 3.97 -11.98
CA SER A 282 28.06 2.86 -11.76
C SER A 282 29.49 3.35 -11.77
N HIS A 283 30.32 2.73 -10.93
CA HIS A 283 31.72 3.08 -10.70
C HIS A 283 32.61 1.85 -10.85
N THR A 284 33.86 2.09 -11.21
CA THR A 284 34.95 1.09 -11.23
C THR A 284 35.95 1.38 -10.11
N ASP A 285 36.87 0.46 -9.90
CA ASP A 285 38.13 0.80 -9.25
C ASP A 285 39.11 1.41 -10.29
N ALA A 286 40.27 1.87 -9.83
CA ALA A 286 41.25 2.56 -10.66
C ALA A 286 42.16 1.61 -11.50
N ARG A 287 41.88 0.31 -11.54
CA ARG A 287 42.64 -0.63 -12.34
C ARG A 287 42.16 -0.66 -13.78
N GLY A 288 43.03 -0.33 -14.72
CA GLY A 288 42.73 -0.22 -16.14
C GLY A 288 42.99 1.17 -16.66
N SER A 289 42.52 1.50 -17.86
CA SER A 289 42.59 2.86 -18.36
C SER A 289 41.27 3.60 -18.06
N ASP A 290 41.35 4.91 -17.89
CA ASP A 290 40.19 5.79 -17.63
C ASP A 290 39.07 5.55 -18.65
N ASP A 291 39.43 5.54 -19.96
CA ASP A 291 38.45 5.31 -21.04
C ASP A 291 37.78 3.95 -20.97
N TYR A 292 38.54 2.90 -20.63
CA TYR A 292 38.00 1.57 -20.42
C TYR A 292 37.06 1.54 -19.23
N ASN A 293 37.46 2.11 -18.09
CA ASN A 293 36.68 2.18 -16.86
C ASN A 293 35.39 2.99 -17.05
N LEU A 294 35.48 4.12 -17.77
CA LEU A 294 34.31 4.91 -18.13
C LEU A 294 33.32 4.12 -19.00
N SER A 295 33.81 3.48 -20.06
CA SER A 295 32.98 2.67 -20.96
C SER A 295 32.35 1.47 -20.25
N LEU A 296 33.09 0.76 -19.39
CA LEU A 296 32.60 -0.39 -18.65
C LEU A 296 31.50 0.02 -17.65
N SER A 297 31.73 1.10 -16.89
CA SER A 297 30.76 1.60 -15.93
C SER A 297 29.47 2.09 -16.62
N ASP A 298 29.57 2.74 -17.79
CA ASP A 298 28.41 3.19 -18.56
C ASP A 298 27.56 1.99 -19.05
N LYS A 299 28.20 0.95 -19.61
CA LYS A 299 27.49 -0.28 -19.99
C LYS A 299 26.78 -0.95 -18.82
N ARG A 300 27.40 -0.96 -17.62
CA ARG A 300 26.83 -1.52 -16.40
C ARG A 300 25.62 -0.73 -15.92
N ALA A 301 25.75 0.60 -15.84
CA ALA A 301 24.64 1.49 -15.47
C ALA A 301 23.46 1.33 -16.44
N LYS A 302 23.74 1.30 -17.74
CA LYS A 302 22.71 1.09 -18.77
C LYS A 302 22.02 -0.26 -18.64
N SER A 303 22.76 -1.36 -18.45
CA SER A 303 22.16 -2.68 -18.26
C SER A 303 21.20 -2.74 -17.05
N ALA A 304 21.55 -2.05 -15.95
CA ALA A 304 20.71 -2.02 -14.79
C ALA A 304 19.43 -1.16 -15.03
N VAL A 305 19.54 -0.04 -15.73
CA VAL A 305 18.38 0.76 -16.15
C VAL A 305 17.50 0.00 -17.14
N ASP A 306 18.09 -0.64 -18.15
CA ASP A 306 17.36 -1.47 -19.12
C ASP A 306 16.56 -2.59 -18.41
N TYR A 307 17.15 -3.23 -17.41
CA TYR A 307 16.47 -4.23 -16.58
C TYR A 307 15.26 -3.62 -15.84
N LEU A 308 15.43 -2.47 -15.19
CA LEU A 308 14.35 -1.79 -14.47
C LEU A 308 13.21 -1.34 -15.39
N VAL A 309 13.53 -0.83 -16.57
CA VAL A 309 12.54 -0.38 -17.55
C VAL A 309 11.83 -1.57 -18.19
N THR A 310 12.57 -2.57 -18.68
CA THR A 310 11.98 -3.66 -19.48
C THR A 310 11.38 -4.78 -18.64
N SER A 311 12.03 -5.15 -17.52
CA SER A 311 11.60 -6.27 -16.68
C SER A 311 10.75 -5.84 -15.50
N GLN A 312 10.92 -4.61 -14.99
CA GLN A 312 10.22 -4.09 -13.82
C GLN A 312 9.24 -2.96 -14.16
N SER A 313 9.14 -2.56 -15.43
CA SER A 313 8.19 -1.53 -15.90
C SER A 313 8.34 -0.19 -15.20
N ILE A 314 9.57 0.20 -14.91
CA ILE A 314 9.88 1.55 -14.46
C ILE A 314 9.83 2.48 -15.69
N ASP A 315 9.16 3.61 -15.52
CA ASP A 315 9.07 4.63 -16.57
C ASP A 315 10.48 5.16 -16.90
N PHE A 316 10.87 5.08 -18.17
CA PHE A 316 12.19 5.50 -18.65
C PHE A 316 12.44 7.00 -18.43
N GLU A 317 11.38 7.83 -18.38
CA GLU A 317 11.51 9.27 -18.12
C GLU A 317 11.94 9.57 -16.67
N LYS A 318 11.78 8.60 -15.77
CA LYS A 318 12.09 8.75 -14.34
C LYS A 318 13.48 8.26 -13.95
N ILE A 319 14.16 7.53 -14.84
CA ILE A 319 15.44 6.93 -14.53
C ILE A 319 16.43 7.12 -15.67
N THR A 320 17.63 7.62 -15.33
CA THR A 320 18.75 7.75 -16.27
C THR A 320 19.91 6.89 -15.81
N SER A 321 20.78 6.49 -16.75
CA SER A 321 22.03 5.77 -16.47
C SER A 321 23.23 6.69 -16.63
N LYS A 322 24.26 6.49 -15.81
CA LYS A 322 25.55 7.17 -15.96
C LYS A 322 26.71 6.33 -15.47
N GLY A 323 27.71 6.15 -16.32
CA GLY A 323 29.02 5.64 -15.94
C GLY A 323 29.90 6.77 -15.39
N TYR A 324 30.60 6.50 -14.30
CA TYR A 324 31.53 7.39 -13.68
C TYR A 324 32.98 6.91 -13.79
N GLY A 325 33.22 5.68 -14.28
CA GLY A 325 34.54 5.08 -14.25
C GLY A 325 35.12 5.12 -12.85
N GLU A 326 36.36 5.53 -12.75
CA GLU A 326 37.09 5.71 -11.51
C GLU A 326 37.14 7.16 -11.00
N THR A 327 36.43 8.08 -11.68
CA THR A 327 36.48 9.54 -11.35
C THR A 327 35.93 9.89 -9.97
N GLN A 328 35.24 8.97 -9.29
CA GLN A 328 34.61 9.17 -7.99
C GLN A 328 34.94 8.01 -7.04
N LEU A 329 36.22 7.80 -6.75
CA LEU A 329 36.66 6.82 -5.76
C LEU A 329 36.18 7.23 -4.36
N VAL A 330 35.83 6.23 -3.52
CA VAL A 330 35.42 6.44 -2.11
C VAL A 330 36.59 6.31 -1.14
N ASN A 331 37.77 5.96 -1.62
CA ASN A 331 39.00 5.80 -0.86
C ASN A 331 40.20 6.31 -1.67
N ARG A 332 41.41 6.16 -1.15
CA ARG A 332 42.65 6.63 -1.78
C ARG A 332 43.30 5.61 -2.70
N CYS A 333 42.55 4.67 -3.24
CA CYS A 333 43.05 3.63 -4.16
C CYS A 333 42.97 4.10 -5.62
N ASP A 334 43.66 5.21 -5.91
CA ASP A 334 43.86 5.74 -7.24
C ASP A 334 45.00 5.03 -8.00
N ASP A 335 45.30 5.44 -9.23
CA ASP A 335 46.33 4.90 -10.07
C ASP A 335 47.69 4.90 -9.38
N GLY A 336 48.40 3.79 -9.46
CA GLY A 336 49.70 3.62 -8.87
C GLY A 336 49.72 3.32 -7.37
N GLN A 337 48.58 3.28 -6.72
CA GLN A 337 48.48 2.89 -5.31
C GLN A 337 48.30 1.38 -5.14
N SER A 338 49.07 0.79 -4.22
CA SER A 338 48.89 -0.60 -3.83
C SER A 338 47.80 -0.73 -2.78
N CYS A 339 46.64 -1.17 -3.18
CA CYS A 339 45.51 -1.38 -2.29
C CYS A 339 45.11 -2.86 -2.17
N ALA A 340 44.50 -3.21 -1.05
CA ALA A 340 43.92 -4.52 -0.87
C ALA A 340 42.62 -4.67 -1.72
N GLU A 341 42.26 -5.90 -2.09
CA GLU A 341 41.11 -6.18 -2.95
C GLU A 341 39.79 -5.66 -2.34
N ASN A 342 39.65 -5.74 -1.02
CA ASN A 342 38.46 -5.20 -0.34
C ASN A 342 38.33 -3.66 -0.47
N GLU A 343 39.44 -2.92 -0.63
CA GLU A 343 39.41 -1.48 -0.89
C GLU A 343 39.03 -1.19 -2.34
N HIS A 344 39.53 -1.96 -3.30
CA HIS A 344 39.09 -1.89 -4.69
C HIS A 344 37.59 -2.23 -4.82
N GLN A 345 37.12 -3.23 -4.06
CA GLN A 345 35.69 -3.61 -4.06
C GLN A 345 34.76 -2.48 -3.60
N LYS A 346 35.17 -1.62 -2.67
CA LYS A 346 34.38 -0.46 -2.25
C LYS A 346 34.15 0.55 -3.39
N ASN A 347 35.13 0.67 -4.30
CA ASN A 347 35.02 1.55 -5.46
C ASN A 347 34.11 0.95 -6.55
N ARG A 348 34.09 -0.37 -6.75
CA ARG A 348 33.21 -1.05 -7.69
C ARG A 348 31.79 -1.09 -7.14
N ARG A 349 31.07 0.00 -7.24
CA ARG A 349 29.73 0.15 -6.67
C ARG A 349 28.74 0.70 -7.69
N THR A 350 27.49 0.49 -7.38
CA THR A 350 26.36 1.15 -8.05
C THR A 350 25.57 1.93 -7.01
N GLU A 351 25.11 3.12 -7.37
CA GLU A 351 24.33 4.01 -6.50
C GLU A 351 23.17 4.63 -7.28
N ILE A 352 22.12 5.01 -6.58
CA ILE A 352 21.09 5.89 -7.12
C ILE A 352 21.26 7.29 -6.53
N LYS A 353 20.99 8.30 -7.34
CA LYS A 353 21.00 9.70 -6.97
C LYS A 353 19.66 10.32 -7.34
N ILE A 354 19.02 11.00 -6.42
CA ILE A 354 17.81 11.79 -6.71
C ILE A 354 18.19 12.97 -7.59
N THR A 355 17.62 13.09 -8.77
CA THR A 355 17.93 14.15 -9.76
C THR A 355 16.85 15.21 -9.87
N GLY A 356 15.62 14.88 -9.47
CA GLY A 356 14.51 15.81 -9.53
C GLY A 356 13.34 15.40 -8.67
N ILE A 357 12.44 16.34 -8.48
CA ILE A 357 11.14 16.16 -7.82
C ILE A 357 10.08 16.60 -8.82
N LEU A 358 9.10 15.76 -9.09
CA LEU A 358 7.97 16.11 -9.91
C LEU A 358 6.98 16.94 -9.10
N ASP A 359 6.41 17.97 -9.72
CA ASP A 359 5.50 18.94 -9.04
C ASP A 359 4.24 18.29 -8.44
N GLU A 360 3.82 17.15 -8.99
CA GLU A 360 2.72 16.35 -8.47
C GLU A 360 3.20 14.93 -8.17
N ASP A 361 3.04 14.47 -6.92
CA ASP A 361 3.16 13.05 -6.60
C ASP A 361 1.88 12.32 -7.02
N PRO A 362 1.91 11.53 -8.11
CA PRO A 362 0.73 10.82 -8.59
C PRO A 362 0.15 9.83 -7.56
N LEU A 363 0.98 9.40 -6.57
CA LEU A 363 0.56 8.43 -5.55
C LEU A 363 -0.36 9.02 -4.49
N TRP A 364 -0.35 10.33 -4.27
CA TRP A 364 -1.34 10.92 -3.37
C TRP A 364 -2.78 10.64 -3.82
N ARG A 365 -2.97 10.40 -5.13
CA ARG A 365 -4.26 10.12 -5.74
C ARG A 365 -4.62 8.62 -5.77
N LYS A 366 -3.63 7.72 -5.71
CA LYS A 366 -3.84 6.26 -5.70
C LYS A 366 -3.82 5.73 -4.27
N SER A 367 -4.80 4.89 -3.93
CA SER A 367 -4.77 4.15 -2.66
C SER A 367 -3.71 3.03 -2.70
N LEU A 368 -3.25 2.60 -1.54
CA LEU A 368 -2.35 1.45 -1.43
C LEU A 368 -2.95 0.20 -2.08
N LYS A 369 -4.26 -0.02 -1.93
CA LYS A 369 -5.00 -1.10 -2.61
C LYS A 369 -4.81 -1.04 -4.12
N GLN A 370 -5.01 0.12 -4.75
CA GLN A 370 -4.82 0.29 -6.20
C GLN A 370 -3.36 0.03 -6.63
N ILE A 371 -2.39 0.46 -5.82
CA ILE A 371 -0.97 0.22 -6.09
C ILE A 371 -0.64 -1.28 -6.08
N ILE A 372 -1.20 -2.02 -5.12
CA ILE A 372 -1.02 -3.47 -4.99
C ILE A 372 -1.74 -4.22 -6.11
N GLU A 373 -2.96 -3.82 -6.45
CA GLU A 373 -3.73 -4.41 -7.56
C GLU A 373 -3.05 -4.20 -8.90
N ASP A 374 -2.53 -3.01 -9.19
CA ASP A 374 -1.75 -2.70 -10.40
C ASP A 374 -0.50 -3.63 -10.49
N LYS A 375 0.21 -3.82 -9.37
CA LYS A 375 1.37 -4.71 -9.31
C LYS A 375 1.00 -6.17 -9.60
N ASN A 376 -0.11 -6.65 -9.04
CA ASN A 376 -0.59 -8.02 -9.24
C ASN A 376 -1.08 -8.26 -10.68
N LEU A 377 -1.73 -7.28 -11.30
CA LEU A 377 -2.13 -7.32 -12.69
C LEU A 377 -0.90 -7.41 -13.60
N TYR A 378 0.13 -6.60 -13.36
CA TYR A 378 1.39 -6.63 -14.09
C TYR A 378 2.09 -7.99 -14.00
N LYS A 379 2.17 -8.57 -12.80
CA LYS A 379 2.75 -9.89 -12.59
C LYS A 379 2.00 -10.96 -13.39
N LYS A 380 0.66 -10.92 -13.40
CA LYS A 380 -0.16 -11.86 -14.20
C LYS A 380 0.13 -11.73 -15.70
N ILE A 381 0.26 -10.51 -16.22
CA ILE A 381 0.56 -10.26 -17.64
C ILE A 381 1.94 -10.85 -18.01
N ILE A 382 2.96 -10.56 -17.20
CA ILE A 382 4.32 -11.09 -17.43
C ILE A 382 4.36 -12.62 -17.37
N ASP A 383 3.64 -13.23 -16.41
CA ASP A 383 3.57 -14.69 -16.30
C ASP A 383 2.82 -15.32 -17.48
N GLN A 384 1.81 -14.66 -18.02
CA GLN A 384 1.12 -15.10 -19.24
C GLN A 384 2.02 -15.01 -20.47
N GLU A 385 2.75 -13.91 -20.64
CA GLU A 385 3.70 -13.76 -21.76
C GLU A 385 4.85 -14.78 -21.70
N LYS A 386 5.37 -15.07 -20.48
CA LYS A 386 6.37 -16.11 -20.27
C LYS A 386 5.85 -17.49 -20.67
N ARG A 387 4.61 -17.83 -20.29
CA ARG A 387 3.96 -19.10 -20.67
C ARG A 387 3.74 -19.21 -22.18
N GLN A 388 3.32 -18.13 -22.84
CA GLN A 388 3.14 -18.10 -24.29
C GLN A 388 4.47 -18.29 -25.03
N LYS A 389 5.55 -17.61 -24.59
CA LYS A 389 6.91 -17.78 -25.16
C LYS A 389 7.46 -19.18 -24.98
N THR A 390 7.12 -19.87 -23.88
CA THR A 390 7.55 -21.25 -23.63
C THR A 390 6.76 -22.25 -24.49
N GLN A 391 5.51 -21.93 -24.82
CA GLN A 391 4.66 -22.78 -25.70
C GLN A 391 4.97 -22.60 -27.19
N THR A 392 5.49 -21.42 -27.59
CA THR A 392 5.84 -21.14 -29.00
C THR A 392 7.26 -21.61 -29.40
N ASN A 393 8.04 -22.12 -28.45
CA ASN A 393 9.38 -22.67 -28.71
C ASN A 393 9.52 -24.08 -28.11
N PRO A 394 8.78 -25.10 -28.61
CA PRO A 394 9.06 -26.48 -28.24
C PRO A 394 10.20 -26.95 -29.11
N SER A 395 11.36 -27.19 -28.52
CA SER A 395 12.55 -27.80 -29.11
C SER A 395 13.46 -26.91 -29.97
N LYS A 396 14.55 -26.45 -29.37
CA LYS A 396 15.91 -26.63 -29.91
C LYS A 396 16.85 -27.05 -28.79
#